data_d73da2969155ca488fa64135759c1136
#
_entry.id   d73da2969155ca488fa64135759c1136
#
_cell.length_a   1.000
_cell.length_b   1.000
_cell.length_c   1.000
_cell.angle_alpha   90.00
_cell.angle_beta   90.00
_cell.angle_gamma   90.00
#
_symmetry.space_group_name_H-M   'P 1'
#
loop_
_entity.id
_entity.type
_entity.pdbx_description
1 polymer ?
#
loop_
_entity_poly.entity_id
_entity_poly.type
_entity_poly.pdbx_seq_one_letter_code
_entity_poly.pdbx_strand_id
1 'polypeptide(L)'
;INALNNPVELLNSANEDIENGNYTDAVQKLLAAIRLEPKIREMYLSLNTACSHTNQISILKQYLIKAKAIFEEDDEICYYLGNIYQNENNFQKAIAEYSLAIKYAQKNGEDFGLVYAYYQNRASCYLKINECSKSIPDFTYALKLNPDNGAIYANRGIAYYKTGKKTEACKDWRKAQSLGIQSAGTYVRRYCR
;
A
#
# COMPACT_ATOMS: atom_id res chain seq x y z
N ILE A 1 23.05 -2.45 -32.17
CA ILE A 1 22.33 -1.62 -31.18
C ILE A 1 22.87 -2.07 -29.82
N ASN A 2 23.66 -1.22 -29.16
CA ASN A 2 24.23 -1.54 -27.84
C ASN A 2 23.10 -1.83 -26.86
N ALA A 3 23.22 -2.91 -26.08
CA ALA A 3 22.25 -3.30 -25.01
C ALA A 3 21.91 -2.17 -24.04
N LEU A 4 22.78 -1.18 -23.90
CA LEU A 4 22.60 0.04 -23.11
C LEU A 4 21.51 1.01 -23.62
N ASN A 5 20.96 0.79 -24.84
CA ASN A 5 19.97 1.67 -25.47
C ASN A 5 18.62 1.00 -25.74
N ASN A 6 18.41 -0.23 -25.27
CA ASN A 6 17.14 -0.92 -25.39
C ASN A 6 16.40 -0.88 -24.03
N PRO A 7 15.27 -0.17 -23.93
CA PRO A 7 14.55 -0.04 -22.67
C PRO A 7 14.03 -1.36 -22.11
N VAL A 8 13.67 -2.32 -22.98
CA VAL A 8 13.17 -3.63 -22.55
C VAL A 8 14.33 -4.51 -22.02
N GLU A 9 15.49 -4.48 -22.66
CA GLU A 9 16.67 -5.20 -22.16
C GLU A 9 17.14 -4.63 -20.82
N LEU A 10 17.10 -3.30 -20.66
CA LEU A 10 17.40 -2.65 -19.36
C LEU A 10 16.39 -3.06 -18.28
N LEU A 11 15.11 -3.15 -18.60
CA LEU A 11 14.08 -3.63 -17.67
C LEU A 11 14.34 -5.07 -17.23
N ASN A 12 14.59 -5.97 -18.20
CA ASN A 12 14.87 -7.38 -17.92
C ASN A 12 16.12 -7.53 -17.04
N SER A 13 17.20 -6.84 -17.40
CA SER A 13 18.43 -6.86 -16.60
C SER A 13 18.24 -6.25 -15.20
N ALA A 14 17.39 -5.24 -15.06
CA ALA A 14 17.05 -4.68 -13.74
C ALA A 14 16.21 -5.64 -12.89
N ASN A 15 15.30 -6.40 -13.51
CA ASN A 15 14.53 -7.42 -12.80
C ASN A 15 15.43 -8.57 -12.33
N GLU A 16 16.42 -8.99 -13.12
CA GLU A 16 17.45 -9.93 -12.69
C GLU A 16 18.25 -9.39 -11.49
N ASP A 17 18.61 -8.11 -11.52
CA ASP A 17 19.28 -7.46 -10.37
C ASP A 17 18.41 -7.45 -9.11
N ILE A 18 17.09 -7.21 -9.25
CA ILE A 18 16.14 -7.26 -8.13
C ILE A 18 16.09 -8.67 -7.54
N GLU A 19 16.01 -9.71 -8.38
CA GLU A 19 16.01 -11.11 -7.93
C GLU A 19 17.30 -11.50 -7.22
N ASN A 20 18.44 -10.95 -7.65
CA ASN A 20 19.75 -11.15 -7.04
C ASN A 20 20.03 -10.22 -5.82
N GLY A 21 19.11 -9.32 -5.47
CA GLY A 21 19.27 -8.37 -4.37
C GLY A 21 20.14 -7.14 -4.70
N ASN A 22 20.51 -6.94 -5.96
CA ASN A 22 21.33 -5.83 -6.45
C ASN A 22 20.48 -4.58 -6.72
N TYR A 23 19.68 -4.16 -5.73
CA TYR A 23 18.66 -3.11 -5.87
C TYR A 23 19.20 -1.77 -6.35
N THR A 24 20.44 -1.40 -5.99
CA THR A 24 21.05 -0.14 -6.42
C THR A 24 21.28 -0.11 -7.93
N ASP A 25 21.79 -1.20 -8.49
CA ASP A 25 22.05 -1.34 -9.93
C ASP A 25 20.71 -1.40 -10.69
N ALA A 26 19.73 -2.11 -10.15
CA ALA A 26 18.37 -2.14 -10.67
C ALA A 26 17.77 -0.73 -10.79
N VAL A 27 17.90 0.13 -9.76
CA VAL A 27 17.42 1.52 -9.82
C VAL A 27 18.08 2.28 -10.98
N GLN A 28 19.40 2.18 -11.16
CA GLN A 28 20.12 2.88 -12.23
C GLN A 28 19.61 2.46 -13.62
N LYS A 29 19.46 1.14 -13.84
CA LYS A 29 18.97 0.58 -15.12
C LYS A 29 17.52 1.01 -15.38
N LEU A 30 16.64 0.97 -14.37
CA LEU A 30 15.25 1.37 -14.50
C LEU A 30 15.10 2.85 -14.81
N LEU A 31 15.89 3.71 -14.16
CA LEU A 31 15.89 5.14 -14.46
C LEU A 31 16.38 5.43 -15.89
N ALA A 32 17.35 4.68 -16.39
CA ALA A 32 17.79 4.77 -17.78
C ALA A 32 16.69 4.29 -18.75
N ALA A 33 16.07 3.14 -18.47
CA ALA A 33 14.98 2.59 -19.27
C ALA A 33 13.78 3.53 -19.37
N ILE A 34 13.33 4.12 -18.25
CA ILE A 34 12.22 5.08 -18.21
C ILE A 34 12.52 6.36 -19.00
N ARG A 35 13.78 6.80 -19.04
CA ARG A 35 14.18 7.95 -19.87
C ARG A 35 14.07 7.68 -21.37
N LEU A 36 14.35 6.44 -21.77
CA LEU A 36 14.27 6.01 -23.17
C LEU A 36 12.82 5.78 -23.60
N GLU A 37 12.03 5.09 -22.77
CA GLU A 37 10.64 4.76 -23.06
C GLU A 37 9.79 4.89 -21.78
N PRO A 38 9.16 6.05 -21.54
CA PRO A 38 8.39 6.28 -20.31
C PRO A 38 7.04 5.58 -20.28
N LYS A 39 6.59 4.97 -21.37
CA LYS A 39 5.27 4.36 -21.49
C LYS A 39 5.23 2.86 -21.17
N ILE A 40 6.27 2.31 -20.57
CA ILE A 40 6.29 0.93 -20.09
C ILE A 40 6.00 0.92 -18.58
N ARG A 41 4.78 0.55 -18.23
CA ARG A 41 4.26 0.55 -16.84
C ARG A 41 5.13 -0.27 -15.88
N GLU A 42 5.56 -1.44 -16.33
CA GLU A 42 6.34 -2.38 -15.52
C GLU A 42 7.62 -1.77 -14.94
N MET A 43 8.26 -0.83 -15.65
CA MET A 43 9.47 -0.16 -15.15
C MET A 43 9.22 0.60 -13.86
N TYR A 44 8.03 1.18 -13.67
CA TYR A 44 7.69 1.93 -12.47
C TYR A 44 7.32 1.00 -11.31
N LEU A 45 6.75 -0.17 -11.60
CA LEU A 45 6.48 -1.19 -10.58
C LEU A 45 7.79 -1.81 -10.08
N SER A 46 8.70 -2.16 -11.00
CA SER A 46 10.04 -2.64 -10.63
C SER A 46 10.84 -1.56 -9.89
N LEU A 47 10.71 -0.27 -10.29
CA LEU A 47 11.34 0.85 -9.59
C LEU A 47 10.82 1.00 -8.16
N ASN A 48 9.50 0.78 -7.93
CA ASN A 48 8.95 0.77 -6.57
C ASN A 48 9.62 -0.30 -5.70
N THR A 49 9.80 -1.51 -6.22
CA THR A 49 10.48 -2.59 -5.50
C THR A 49 11.93 -2.21 -5.17
N ALA A 50 12.72 -1.81 -6.16
CA ALA A 50 14.13 -1.49 -5.99
C ALA A 50 14.35 -0.28 -5.05
N CYS A 51 13.57 0.79 -5.22
CA CYS A 51 13.67 1.99 -4.37
C CYS A 51 13.23 1.74 -2.92
N SER A 52 12.30 0.84 -2.68
CA SER A 52 11.87 0.46 -1.33
C SER A 52 13.00 -0.22 -0.56
N HIS A 53 13.80 -1.05 -1.21
CA HIS A 53 14.96 -1.72 -0.59
C HIS A 53 16.18 -0.80 -0.43
N THR A 54 16.33 0.22 -1.27
CA THR A 54 17.45 1.17 -1.22
C THR A 54 17.13 2.46 -0.45
N ASN A 55 15.92 2.58 0.08
CA ASN A 55 15.41 3.79 0.74
C ASN A 55 15.44 5.06 -0.15
N GLN A 56 15.39 4.89 -1.48
CA GLN A 56 15.41 5.99 -2.45
C GLN A 56 13.97 6.54 -2.72
N ILE A 57 13.22 6.77 -1.67
CA ILE A 57 11.79 7.11 -1.73
C ILE A 57 11.52 8.44 -2.46
N SER A 58 12.43 9.43 -2.32
CA SER A 58 12.27 10.72 -3.01
C SER A 58 12.34 10.58 -4.55
N ILE A 59 13.21 9.71 -5.04
CA ILE A 59 13.32 9.39 -6.48
C ILE A 59 12.05 8.67 -6.92
N LEU A 60 11.66 7.62 -6.22
CA LEU A 60 10.44 6.86 -6.49
C LEU A 60 9.23 7.78 -6.60
N LYS A 61 9.03 8.67 -5.62
CA LYS A 61 7.91 9.61 -5.60
C LYS A 61 7.84 10.47 -6.87
N GLN A 62 8.97 11.03 -7.30
CA GLN A 62 9.03 11.85 -8.52
C GLN A 62 8.61 11.05 -9.76
N TYR A 63 9.06 9.81 -9.87
CA TYR A 63 8.74 8.95 -11.02
C TYR A 63 7.29 8.44 -10.98
N LEU A 64 6.76 8.09 -9.82
CA LEU A 64 5.35 7.71 -9.68
C LEU A 64 4.37 8.86 -9.98
N ILE A 65 4.74 10.11 -9.64
CA ILE A 65 3.94 11.29 -10.05
C ILE A 65 3.90 11.44 -11.57
N LYS A 66 5.04 11.21 -12.26
CA LYS A 66 5.09 11.20 -13.73
C LYS A 66 4.29 10.02 -14.31
N ALA A 67 4.44 8.84 -13.74
CA ALA A 67 3.71 7.65 -14.14
C ALA A 67 2.19 7.85 -14.05
N LYS A 68 1.70 8.46 -12.97
CA LYS A 68 0.28 8.77 -12.79
C LYS A 68 -0.29 9.67 -13.89
N ALA A 69 0.53 10.54 -14.48
CA ALA A 69 0.13 11.38 -15.61
C ALA A 69 0.15 10.64 -16.95
N ILE A 70 0.90 9.54 -17.06
CA ILE A 70 1.03 8.72 -18.27
C ILE A 70 -0.01 7.59 -18.28
N PHE A 71 -0.17 6.93 -17.14
CA PHE A 71 -1.07 5.78 -16.96
C PHE A 71 -2.32 6.25 -16.21
N GLU A 72 -3.29 6.67 -16.98
CA GLU A 72 -4.57 7.12 -16.43
C GLU A 72 -5.30 5.95 -15.75
N GLU A 73 -5.91 6.22 -14.61
CA GLU A 73 -6.72 5.25 -13.86
C GLU A 73 -5.96 4.00 -13.39
N ASP A 74 -4.65 4.11 -13.17
CA ASP A 74 -3.84 3.05 -12.63
C ASP A 74 -3.94 3.01 -11.09
N ASP A 75 -4.52 1.95 -10.57
CA ASP A 75 -4.78 1.77 -9.14
C ASP A 75 -3.49 1.49 -8.34
N GLU A 76 -2.54 0.69 -8.88
CA GLU A 76 -1.29 0.41 -8.17
C GLU A 76 -0.39 1.65 -8.05
N ILE A 77 -0.29 2.47 -9.09
CA ILE A 77 0.49 3.72 -9.03
C ILE A 77 -0.08 4.64 -7.97
N CYS A 78 -1.41 4.78 -7.89
CA CYS A 78 -2.06 5.54 -6.83
C CYS A 78 -1.80 4.93 -5.46
N TYR A 79 -1.87 3.60 -5.33
CA TYR A 79 -1.56 2.91 -4.08
C TYR A 79 -0.14 3.17 -3.60
N TYR A 80 0.86 3.06 -4.47
CA TYR A 80 2.26 3.32 -4.09
C TYR A 80 2.50 4.79 -3.70
N LEU A 81 1.86 5.75 -4.38
CA LEU A 81 1.88 7.15 -3.96
C LEU A 81 1.22 7.34 -2.59
N GLY A 82 0.11 6.65 -2.34
CA GLY A 82 -0.55 6.63 -1.04
C GLY A 82 0.37 6.13 0.07
N ASN A 83 1.12 5.05 -0.16
CA ASN A 83 2.09 4.51 0.79
C ASN A 83 3.21 5.54 1.10
N ILE A 84 3.72 6.22 0.09
CA ILE A 84 4.74 7.27 0.28
C ILE A 84 4.18 8.41 1.14
N TYR A 85 2.99 8.92 0.81
CA TYR A 85 2.38 10.00 1.60
C TYR A 85 2.04 9.56 3.03
N GLN A 86 1.64 8.31 3.24
CA GLN A 86 1.42 7.76 4.58
C GLN A 86 2.72 7.72 5.39
N ASN A 87 3.82 7.29 4.79
CA ASN A 87 5.13 7.26 5.44
C ASN A 87 5.66 8.68 5.76
N GLU A 88 5.30 9.66 4.95
CA GLU A 88 5.56 11.09 5.22
C GLU A 88 4.60 11.68 6.28
N ASN A 89 3.70 10.89 6.88
CA ASN A 89 2.61 11.31 7.77
C ASN A 89 1.63 12.32 7.12
N ASN A 90 1.62 12.42 5.80
CA ASN A 90 0.64 13.23 5.07
C ASN A 90 -0.63 12.40 4.81
N PHE A 91 -1.37 12.12 5.90
CA PHE A 91 -2.50 11.21 5.87
C PHE A 91 -3.63 11.67 4.94
N GLN A 92 -3.84 13.00 4.78
CA GLN A 92 -4.85 13.53 3.87
C GLN A 92 -4.52 13.20 2.40
N LYS A 93 -3.26 13.39 1.97
CA LYS A 93 -2.84 13.01 0.62
C LYS A 93 -2.87 11.50 0.43
N ALA A 94 -2.44 10.73 1.44
CA ALA A 94 -2.52 9.28 1.40
C ALA A 94 -3.96 8.79 1.21
N ILE A 95 -4.92 9.34 1.95
CA ILE A 95 -6.36 9.03 1.81
C ILE A 95 -6.86 9.35 0.39
N ALA A 96 -6.45 10.48 -0.18
CA ALA A 96 -6.84 10.85 -1.54
C ALA A 96 -6.32 9.83 -2.57
N GLU A 97 -5.04 9.45 -2.47
CA GLU A 97 -4.44 8.48 -3.39
C GLU A 97 -5.05 7.08 -3.24
N TYR A 98 -5.25 6.59 -2.00
CA TYR A 98 -5.93 5.31 -1.78
C TYR A 98 -7.39 5.34 -2.26
N SER A 99 -8.06 6.49 -2.19
CA SER A 99 -9.42 6.62 -2.71
C SER A 99 -9.47 6.53 -4.23
N LEU A 100 -8.45 7.06 -4.92
CA LEU A 100 -8.29 6.87 -6.36
C LEU A 100 -7.95 5.41 -6.68
N ALA A 101 -7.03 4.78 -5.95
CA ALA A 101 -6.69 3.38 -6.13
C ALA A 101 -7.94 2.48 -6.03
N ILE A 102 -8.75 2.68 -4.99
CA ILE A 102 -10.02 1.95 -4.80
C ILE A 102 -10.98 2.20 -5.97
N LYS A 103 -11.17 3.46 -6.38
CA LYS A 103 -12.05 3.81 -7.50
C LYS A 103 -11.62 3.11 -8.79
N TYR A 104 -10.33 3.10 -9.07
CA TYR A 104 -9.80 2.51 -10.30
C TYR A 104 -9.83 0.97 -10.25
N ALA A 105 -9.50 0.36 -9.11
CA ALA A 105 -9.66 -1.07 -8.92
C ALA A 105 -11.11 -1.53 -9.12
N GLN A 106 -12.10 -0.78 -8.59
CA GLN A 106 -13.52 -1.08 -8.81
C GLN A 106 -13.94 -1.02 -10.28
N LYS A 107 -13.30 -0.13 -11.06
CA LYS A 107 -13.55 -0.02 -12.50
C LYS A 107 -12.87 -1.12 -13.31
N ASN A 108 -11.65 -1.49 -12.92
CA ASN A 108 -10.78 -2.42 -13.64
C ASN A 108 -10.98 -3.89 -13.25
N GLY A 109 -11.78 -4.16 -12.22
CA GLY A 109 -11.93 -5.46 -11.57
C GLY A 109 -11.14 -5.53 -10.27
N GLU A 110 -11.77 -6.02 -9.19
CA GLU A 110 -11.15 -6.11 -7.86
C GLU A 110 -10.38 -7.44 -7.66
N ASP A 111 -9.95 -8.10 -8.72
CA ASP A 111 -9.35 -9.44 -8.69
C ASP A 111 -7.88 -9.46 -8.22
N PHE A 112 -7.36 -8.31 -7.84
CA PHE A 112 -5.95 -8.18 -7.44
C PHE A 112 -5.76 -8.44 -5.95
N GLY A 113 -4.80 -9.30 -5.62
CA GLY A 113 -4.43 -9.62 -4.24
C GLY A 113 -4.04 -8.42 -3.36
N LEU A 114 -3.86 -7.23 -3.94
CA LEU A 114 -3.53 -5.99 -3.24
C LEU A 114 -4.73 -5.14 -2.83
N VAL A 115 -5.92 -5.38 -3.39
CA VAL A 115 -7.09 -4.49 -3.16
C VAL A 115 -7.45 -4.38 -1.68
N TYR A 116 -7.34 -5.47 -0.90
CA TYR A 116 -7.55 -5.39 0.55
C TYR A 116 -6.62 -4.36 1.22
N ALA A 117 -5.38 -4.20 0.71
CA ALA A 117 -4.40 -3.28 1.26
C ALA A 117 -4.77 -1.81 0.99
N TYR A 118 -5.43 -1.51 -0.12
CA TYR A 118 -5.93 -0.17 -0.43
C TYR A 118 -6.92 0.30 0.65
N TYR A 119 -7.91 -0.54 0.96
CA TYR A 119 -8.89 -0.27 2.00
C TYR A 119 -8.25 -0.25 3.39
N GLN A 120 -7.38 -1.23 3.72
CA GLN A 120 -6.67 -1.29 5.00
C GLN A 120 -5.86 -0.02 5.27
N ASN A 121 -5.09 0.44 4.28
CA ASN A 121 -4.20 1.58 4.44
C ASN A 121 -5.00 2.89 4.51
N ARG A 122 -6.07 3.05 3.71
CA ARG A 122 -6.97 4.20 3.83
C ARG A 122 -7.63 4.24 5.20
N ALA A 123 -8.14 3.10 5.69
CA ALA A 123 -8.72 2.99 7.02
C ALA A 123 -7.72 3.35 8.12
N SER A 124 -6.46 2.90 7.97
CA SER A 124 -5.38 3.23 8.90
C SER A 124 -5.10 4.73 8.93
N CYS A 125 -5.11 5.39 7.77
CA CYS A 125 -4.96 6.85 7.68
C CYS A 125 -6.15 7.57 8.34
N TYR A 126 -7.40 7.12 8.12
CA TYR A 126 -8.57 7.67 8.81
C TYR A 126 -8.46 7.52 10.33
N LEU A 127 -7.97 6.38 10.81
CA LEU A 127 -7.75 6.15 12.24
C LEU A 127 -6.70 7.10 12.81
N LYS A 128 -5.61 7.38 12.06
CA LYS A 128 -4.54 8.31 12.46
C LYS A 128 -5.02 9.75 12.59
N ILE A 129 -5.91 10.19 11.71
CA ILE A 129 -6.51 11.54 11.78
C ILE A 129 -7.78 11.59 12.64
N ASN A 130 -8.04 10.52 13.42
CA ASN A 130 -9.17 10.37 14.34
C ASN A 130 -10.57 10.34 13.67
N GLU A 131 -10.64 10.09 12.37
CA GLU A 131 -11.89 9.86 11.63
C GLU A 131 -12.35 8.39 11.72
N CYS A 132 -12.46 7.90 12.95
CA CYS A 132 -12.66 6.48 13.25
C CYS A 132 -13.94 5.90 12.63
N SER A 133 -15.00 6.70 12.49
CA SER A 133 -16.24 6.25 11.84
C SER A 133 -16.06 5.92 10.36
N LYS A 134 -15.13 6.62 9.67
CA LYS A 134 -14.80 6.34 8.26
C LYS A 134 -13.87 5.15 8.10
N SER A 135 -13.05 4.83 9.12
CA SER A 135 -12.14 3.69 9.04
C SER A 135 -12.83 2.33 9.15
N ILE A 136 -13.96 2.25 9.88
CA ILE A 136 -14.66 0.99 10.15
C ILE A 136 -15.15 0.28 8.88
N PRO A 137 -15.87 0.93 7.94
CA PRO A 137 -16.31 0.29 6.71
C PRO A 137 -15.15 -0.21 5.85
N ASP A 138 -14.05 0.56 5.75
CA ASP A 138 -12.88 0.17 4.99
C ASP A 138 -12.18 -1.05 5.61
N PHE A 139 -11.95 -1.08 6.93
CA PHE A 139 -11.43 -2.28 7.58
C PHE A 139 -12.37 -3.48 7.43
N THR A 140 -13.67 -3.25 7.44
CA THR A 140 -14.65 -4.33 7.26
C THR A 140 -14.57 -4.91 5.86
N TYR A 141 -14.43 -4.07 4.84
CA TYR A 141 -14.24 -4.53 3.47
C TYR A 141 -12.89 -5.23 3.27
N ALA A 142 -11.81 -4.68 3.84
CA ALA A 142 -10.50 -5.33 3.81
C ALA A 142 -10.53 -6.73 4.43
N LEU A 143 -11.27 -6.93 5.54
CA LEU A 143 -11.45 -8.25 6.17
C LEU A 143 -12.35 -9.19 5.36
N LYS A 144 -13.24 -8.70 4.51
CA LYS A 144 -13.98 -9.54 3.56
C LYS A 144 -13.03 -10.15 2.51
N LEU A 145 -12.03 -9.38 2.08
CA LEU A 145 -11.03 -9.82 1.10
C LEU A 145 -9.89 -10.64 1.74
N ASN A 146 -9.51 -10.32 2.98
CA ASN A 146 -8.45 -11.00 3.71
C ASN A 146 -8.88 -11.28 5.16
N PRO A 147 -9.67 -12.36 5.39
CA PRO A 147 -10.33 -12.64 6.66
C PRO A 147 -9.39 -13.06 7.80
N ASP A 148 -8.18 -13.47 7.50
CA ASP A 148 -7.23 -13.96 8.51
C ASP A 148 -6.17 -12.92 8.89
N ASN A 149 -6.35 -11.66 8.48
CA ASN A 149 -5.44 -10.58 8.83
C ASN A 149 -5.72 -10.03 10.23
N GLY A 150 -4.98 -10.54 11.24
CA GLY A 150 -5.12 -10.12 12.63
C GLY A 150 -4.85 -8.63 12.88
N ALA A 151 -3.97 -8.01 12.08
CA ALA A 151 -3.67 -6.58 12.23
C ALA A 151 -4.87 -5.70 11.86
N ILE A 152 -5.66 -6.10 10.86
CA ILE A 152 -6.88 -5.38 10.47
C ILE A 152 -7.92 -5.48 11.59
N TYR A 153 -8.12 -6.66 12.19
CA TYR A 153 -9.00 -6.80 13.36
C TYR A 153 -8.54 -5.92 14.53
N ALA A 154 -7.24 -5.90 14.84
CA ALA A 154 -6.72 -5.07 15.92
C ALA A 154 -7.03 -3.59 15.71
N ASN A 155 -6.79 -3.08 14.50
CA ASN A 155 -7.03 -1.68 14.14
C ASN A 155 -8.54 -1.34 14.08
N ARG A 156 -9.39 -2.24 13.55
CA ARG A 156 -10.84 -2.03 13.56
C ARG A 156 -11.38 -2.05 15.00
N GLY A 157 -10.85 -2.88 15.86
CA GLY A 157 -11.15 -2.87 17.29
C GLY A 157 -10.83 -1.53 17.95
N ILE A 158 -9.70 -0.90 17.59
CA ILE A 158 -9.38 0.46 18.06
C ILE A 158 -10.42 1.48 17.56
N ALA A 159 -10.81 1.39 16.28
CA ALA A 159 -11.82 2.28 15.70
C ALA A 159 -13.20 2.10 16.38
N TYR A 160 -13.61 0.87 16.62
CA TYR A 160 -14.84 0.58 17.37
C TYR A 160 -14.80 1.13 18.80
N TYR A 161 -13.70 0.94 19.50
CA TYR A 161 -13.55 1.47 20.85
C TYR A 161 -13.63 2.99 20.89
N LYS A 162 -12.94 3.68 19.99
CA LYS A 162 -12.97 5.15 19.87
C LYS A 162 -14.35 5.69 19.49
N THR A 163 -15.20 4.90 18.84
CA THR A 163 -16.58 5.25 18.48
C THR A 163 -17.61 4.76 19.50
N GLY A 164 -17.18 4.28 20.68
CA GLY A 164 -18.07 3.82 21.77
C GLY A 164 -18.60 2.40 21.60
N LYS A 165 -18.27 1.69 20.52
CA LYS A 165 -18.73 0.32 20.23
C LYS A 165 -17.84 -0.71 20.93
N LYS A 166 -17.94 -0.74 22.27
CA LYS A 166 -17.03 -1.53 23.13
C LYS A 166 -17.15 -3.04 22.89
N THR A 167 -18.36 -3.54 22.66
CA THR A 167 -18.62 -4.96 22.43
C THR A 167 -17.92 -5.44 21.15
N GLU A 168 -18.07 -4.69 20.07
CA GLU A 168 -17.44 -4.96 18.77
C GLU A 168 -15.93 -4.86 18.86
N ALA A 169 -15.42 -3.86 19.57
CA ALA A 169 -13.98 -3.72 19.82
C ALA A 169 -13.40 -4.96 20.52
N CYS A 170 -14.08 -5.43 21.55
CA CYS A 170 -13.64 -6.62 22.29
C CYS A 170 -13.71 -7.90 21.45
N LYS A 171 -14.71 -8.04 20.57
CA LYS A 171 -14.80 -9.15 19.63
C LYS A 171 -13.62 -9.15 18.67
N ASP A 172 -13.30 -8.00 18.09
CA ASP A 172 -12.20 -7.85 17.15
C ASP A 172 -10.84 -8.08 17.82
N TRP A 173 -10.60 -7.53 19.01
CA TRP A 173 -9.33 -7.74 19.72
C TRP A 173 -9.11 -9.21 20.12
N ARG A 174 -10.16 -9.95 20.53
CA ARG A 174 -10.07 -11.38 20.80
C ARG A 174 -9.73 -12.15 19.50
N LYS A 175 -10.36 -11.81 18.37
CA LYS A 175 -10.03 -12.41 17.08
C LYS A 175 -8.59 -12.08 16.66
N ALA A 176 -8.15 -10.83 16.79
CA ALA A 176 -6.76 -10.44 16.53
C ALA A 176 -5.76 -11.23 17.40
N GLN A 177 -6.07 -11.41 18.70
CA GLN A 177 -5.25 -12.19 19.60
C GLN A 177 -5.18 -13.68 19.17
N SER A 178 -6.29 -14.28 18.76
CA SER A 178 -6.31 -15.66 18.25
C SER A 178 -5.55 -15.83 16.94
N LEU A 179 -5.37 -14.75 16.17
CA LEU A 179 -4.54 -14.67 14.97
C LEU A 179 -3.08 -14.24 15.24
N GLY A 180 -2.63 -14.32 16.50
CA GLY A 180 -1.24 -14.09 16.87
C GLY A 180 -0.85 -12.65 17.17
N ILE A 181 -1.77 -11.69 17.15
CA ILE A 181 -1.47 -10.28 17.48
C ILE A 181 -1.39 -10.12 19.01
N GLN A 182 -0.19 -10.22 19.56
CA GLN A 182 0.03 -10.16 21.02
C GLN A 182 -0.43 -8.86 21.66
N SER A 183 -0.25 -7.73 20.99
CA SER A 183 -0.71 -6.42 21.48
C SER A 183 -2.23 -6.35 21.68
N ALA A 184 -3.01 -7.11 20.92
CA ALA A 184 -4.46 -7.18 21.08
C ALA A 184 -4.86 -7.80 22.45
N GLY A 185 -4.09 -8.73 22.97
CA GLY A 185 -4.29 -9.29 24.30
C GLY A 185 -4.22 -8.25 25.43
N THR A 186 -3.41 -7.20 25.26
CA THR A 186 -3.35 -6.09 26.22
C THR A 186 -4.64 -5.29 26.22
N TYR A 187 -5.22 -5.02 25.02
CA TYR A 187 -6.53 -4.35 24.92
C TYR A 187 -7.65 -5.20 25.53
N VAL A 188 -7.63 -6.52 25.29
CA VAL A 188 -8.64 -7.44 25.88
C VAL A 188 -8.58 -7.38 27.40
N ARG A 189 -7.40 -7.52 28.02
CA ARG A 189 -7.24 -7.45 29.49
C ARG A 189 -7.70 -6.12 30.07
N ARG A 190 -7.43 -5.02 29.37
CA ARG A 190 -7.68 -3.65 29.88
C ARG A 190 -9.12 -3.21 29.70
N TYR A 191 -9.77 -3.57 28.60
CA TYR A 191 -11.03 -2.96 28.18
C TYR A 191 -12.20 -3.94 28.04
N CYS A 192 -11.97 -5.26 28.07
CA CYS A 192 -12.98 -6.28 27.77
C CYS A 192 -13.45 -7.09 29.00
N ARG A 193 -13.47 -6.44 30.14
CA ARG A 193 -14.04 -6.99 31.36
C ARG A 193 -15.57 -6.86 31.35
#